data_c8a6cec23fcb3a6dedd9bc0c13301882
#
_entry.id   c8a6cec23fcb3a6dedd9bc0c13301882
#
_cell.length_a   1.000
_cell.length_b   1.000
_cell.length_c   1.000
_cell.angle_alpha   90.00
_cell.angle_beta   90.00
_cell.angle_gamma   90.00
#
_symmetry.space_group_name_H-M   'P 1'
#
loop_
_entity.id
_entity.type
_entity.pdbx_description
1 polymer ?
#
loop_
_entity_poly.entity_id
_entity_poly.type
_entity_poly.pdbx_seq_one_letter_code
_entity_poly.pdbx_strand_id
1 'polypeptide(L)'
;MRHSPSSGPGNAILIACAVLGMASADGVRAEIFGSVASNGAIVLTNVPGKAGLAVIVAGDPPSERDAKRAQASPTESSDASRFADVIDEASRTFRIQPELLRAVIDVESRYNPKAVSDKGALGLMQVMPATARRFAGGDMLNPRDNVLTGARYLRFLLDLFKDDVELTLAAYNAGENAVIRAGYRVPSLPETRLYVPRVLARYRRMLAAG
;
A
#
# COMPACT_ATOMS: atom_id res chain seq x y z
N MET A 1 -54.88 21.70 49.00
CA MET A 1 -55.87 20.69 48.52
C MET A 1 -55.04 19.65 47.82
N ARG A 2 -54.83 18.50 48.48
CA ARG A 2 -55.36 17.18 48.18
C ARG A 2 -54.88 16.67 46.80
N HIS A 3 -54.28 15.53 46.56
CA HIS A 3 -54.02 14.29 47.32
C HIS A 3 -52.98 13.49 46.58
N SER A 4 -52.08 12.85 47.26
CA SER A 4 -51.51 11.56 46.89
C SER A 4 -52.59 10.44 46.94
N PRO A 5 -52.33 9.18 46.61
CA PRO A 5 -51.14 8.34 46.68
C PRO A 5 -51.08 7.30 45.54
N SER A 6 -50.17 6.48 45.43
CA SER A 6 -49.63 5.26 46.04
C SER A 6 -49.37 4.27 44.90
N SER A 7 -48.55 3.37 44.84
CA SER A 7 -47.89 2.38 45.61
C SER A 7 -47.02 1.52 44.71
N GLY A 8 -45.87 1.11 45.18
CA GLY A 8 -45.10 0.01 44.58
C GLY A 8 -45.73 -1.36 44.92
N PRO A 9 -45.09 -2.49 44.93
CA PRO A 9 -43.69 -2.84 44.76
C PRO A 9 -43.49 -4.07 43.82
N GLY A 10 -42.26 -4.53 43.69
CA GLY A 10 -42.05 -5.88 43.18
C GLY A 10 -40.59 -6.22 42.84
N ASN A 11 -39.82 -6.45 43.91
CA ASN A 11 -38.56 -7.23 43.77
C ASN A 11 -38.86 -8.64 43.25
N ALA A 12 -38.18 -9.08 42.23
CA ALA A 12 -37.95 -10.48 41.97
C ALA A 12 -36.49 -10.65 41.50
N ILE A 13 -35.69 -11.06 42.48
CA ILE A 13 -34.37 -11.65 42.26
C ILE A 13 -34.61 -13.03 41.69
N LEU A 14 -34.15 -13.28 40.48
CA LEU A 14 -34.04 -14.63 39.91
C LEU A 14 -32.57 -14.90 39.60
N ILE A 15 -31.94 -15.64 40.49
CA ILE A 15 -30.68 -16.33 40.28
C ILE A 15 -30.97 -17.46 39.31
N ALA A 16 -30.35 -17.44 38.15
CA ALA A 16 -30.34 -18.57 37.23
C ALA A 16 -28.88 -18.92 36.89
N CYS A 17 -28.60 -20.16 37.10
CA CYS A 17 -27.35 -20.88 37.03
C CYS A 17 -26.56 -20.70 35.75
N ALA A 18 -25.26 -20.67 35.90
CA ALA A 18 -24.27 -20.88 34.86
C ALA A 18 -24.50 -22.21 34.14
N VAL A 19 -24.74 -22.16 32.85
CA VAL A 19 -24.50 -23.29 31.97
C VAL A 19 -23.34 -22.88 31.07
N LEU A 20 -22.23 -23.56 31.28
CA LEU A 20 -21.04 -23.50 30.48
C LEU A 20 -21.38 -24.13 29.11
N GLY A 21 -21.84 -23.37 28.17
CA GLY A 21 -22.01 -23.78 26.78
C GLY A 21 -20.75 -23.40 26.01
N MET A 22 -20.06 -24.42 25.52
CA MET A 22 -19.01 -24.24 24.50
C MET A 22 -19.64 -23.51 23.30
N ALA A 23 -19.32 -22.24 23.15
CA ALA A 23 -19.65 -21.49 21.95
C ALA A 23 -18.67 -21.94 20.85
N SER A 24 -19.18 -22.70 19.89
CA SER A 24 -18.55 -22.89 18.60
C SER A 24 -18.34 -21.51 17.99
N ALA A 25 -17.12 -21.23 17.55
CA ALA A 25 -16.79 -20.02 16.82
C ALA A 25 -17.53 -20.05 15.48
N ASP A 26 -18.70 -19.42 15.42
CA ASP A 26 -19.34 -19.12 14.15
C ASP A 26 -18.44 -18.16 13.38
N GLY A 27 -17.89 -18.66 12.24
CA GLY A 27 -17.08 -17.86 11.34
C GLY A 27 -17.88 -16.65 10.86
N VAL A 28 -17.37 -15.46 11.11
CA VAL A 28 -17.94 -14.19 10.62
C VAL A 28 -17.91 -14.23 9.10
N ARG A 29 -19.04 -14.48 8.46
CA ARG A 29 -19.21 -14.36 7.01
C ARG A 29 -19.21 -12.87 6.66
N ALA A 30 -18.25 -12.45 5.85
CA ALA A 30 -18.28 -11.12 5.26
C ALA A 30 -19.24 -11.14 4.07
N GLU A 31 -20.42 -10.54 4.24
CA GLU A 31 -21.39 -10.35 3.16
C GLU A 31 -21.28 -8.92 2.63
N ILE A 32 -21.20 -8.77 1.32
CA ILE A 32 -21.23 -7.48 0.64
C ILE A 32 -22.58 -7.29 0.00
N PHE A 33 -23.28 -6.24 0.40
CA PHE A 33 -24.57 -5.83 -0.13
C PHE A 33 -24.40 -4.71 -1.15
N GLY A 34 -25.13 -4.77 -2.25
CA GLY A 34 -25.06 -3.73 -3.28
C GLY A 34 -26.45 -3.25 -3.69
N SER A 35 -26.56 -1.99 -4.05
CA SER A 35 -27.72 -1.41 -4.69
C SER A 35 -27.30 -0.49 -5.84
N VAL A 36 -28.17 -0.38 -6.84
CA VAL A 36 -28.00 0.58 -7.94
C VAL A 36 -28.95 1.74 -7.65
N ALA A 37 -28.37 2.93 -7.49
CA ALA A 37 -29.16 4.15 -7.31
C ALA A 37 -29.82 4.57 -8.63
N SER A 38 -30.86 5.40 -8.58
CA SER A 38 -31.62 5.87 -9.75
C SER A 38 -30.77 6.66 -10.78
N ASN A 39 -29.59 7.13 -10.37
CA ASN A 39 -28.60 7.78 -11.23
C ASN A 39 -27.55 6.82 -11.82
N GLY A 40 -27.73 5.48 -11.65
CA GLY A 40 -26.80 4.47 -12.14
C GLY A 40 -25.57 4.22 -11.24
N ALA A 41 -25.41 4.90 -10.11
CA ALA A 41 -24.31 4.67 -9.20
C ALA A 41 -24.51 3.36 -8.43
N ILE A 42 -23.44 2.55 -8.35
CA ILE A 42 -23.42 1.31 -7.56
C ILE A 42 -22.90 1.64 -6.16
N VAL A 43 -23.71 1.36 -5.14
CA VAL A 43 -23.35 1.51 -3.73
C VAL A 43 -23.12 0.13 -3.14
N LEU A 44 -21.91 -0.13 -2.63
CA LEU A 44 -21.54 -1.37 -1.94
C LEU A 44 -21.40 -1.08 -0.44
N THR A 45 -21.94 -1.98 0.41
CA THR A 45 -21.84 -1.88 1.87
C THR A 45 -21.70 -3.26 2.50
N ASN A 46 -21.02 -3.34 3.63
CA ASN A 46 -20.92 -4.53 4.47
C ASN A 46 -21.89 -4.49 5.68
N VAL A 47 -22.82 -3.51 5.69
CA VAL A 47 -23.77 -3.35 6.79
C VAL A 47 -25.14 -3.93 6.37
N PRO A 48 -25.64 -4.99 7.00
CA PRO A 48 -26.99 -5.52 6.74
C PRO A 48 -28.06 -4.58 7.29
N GLY A 49 -29.16 -4.44 6.57
CA GLY A 49 -30.38 -3.84 7.15
C GLY A 49 -31.02 -2.65 6.46
N LYS A 50 -30.68 -2.32 5.20
CA LYS A 50 -31.51 -1.39 4.41
C LYS A 50 -32.34 -2.17 3.39
N ALA A 51 -33.66 -1.97 3.42
CA ALA A 51 -34.57 -2.56 2.45
C ALA A 51 -34.18 -2.19 1.02
N GLY A 52 -34.02 -3.18 0.14
CA GLY A 52 -33.68 -3.00 -1.26
C GLY A 52 -32.24 -3.37 -1.64
N LEU A 53 -31.42 -3.87 -0.70
CA LEU A 53 -30.09 -4.38 -0.98
C LEU A 53 -30.13 -5.89 -1.26
N ALA A 54 -29.59 -6.31 -2.39
CA ALA A 54 -29.40 -7.73 -2.71
C ALA A 54 -27.97 -8.16 -2.34
N VAL A 55 -27.80 -9.39 -1.83
CA VAL A 55 -26.48 -9.99 -1.66
C VAL A 55 -25.89 -10.26 -3.04
N ILE A 56 -24.82 -9.57 -3.38
CA ILE A 56 -24.16 -9.71 -4.68
C ILE A 56 -23.08 -10.80 -4.63
N VAL A 57 -22.48 -11.04 -3.46
CA VAL A 57 -21.48 -12.09 -3.26
C VAL A 57 -21.68 -12.73 -1.89
N ALA A 58 -22.18 -13.97 -1.89
CA ALA A 58 -22.07 -14.87 -0.75
C ALA A 58 -20.87 -15.78 -1.03
N GLY A 59 -19.72 -15.47 -0.48
CA GLY A 59 -18.54 -16.34 -0.57
C GLY A 59 -18.46 -17.22 0.67
N ASP A 60 -18.16 -18.51 0.49
CA ASP A 60 -17.69 -19.33 1.60
C ASP A 60 -16.45 -18.68 2.22
N PRO A 61 -16.24 -18.78 3.55
CA PRO A 61 -15.01 -18.26 4.15
C PRO A 61 -13.82 -18.89 3.44
N PRO A 62 -12.82 -18.07 3.03
CA PRO A 62 -11.65 -18.59 2.35
C PRO A 62 -11.03 -19.69 3.22
N SER A 63 -10.79 -20.86 2.63
CA SER A 63 -10.10 -21.95 3.32
C SER A 63 -8.74 -21.45 3.82
N GLU A 64 -8.18 -22.04 4.88
CA GLU A 64 -6.82 -21.70 5.35
C GLU A 64 -5.78 -21.78 4.21
N ARG A 65 -6.05 -22.60 3.18
CA ARG A 65 -5.22 -22.68 1.98
C ARG A 65 -5.36 -21.44 1.09
N ASP A 66 -6.55 -20.87 1.00
CA ASP A 66 -6.80 -19.65 0.21
C ASP A 66 -6.27 -18.41 0.94
N ALA A 67 -6.39 -18.36 2.27
CA ALA A 67 -5.77 -17.33 3.09
C ALA A 67 -4.23 -17.37 3.00
N LYS A 68 -3.63 -18.57 3.00
CA LYS A 68 -2.19 -18.76 2.83
C LYS A 68 -1.72 -18.47 1.41
N ARG A 69 -2.58 -18.71 0.40
CA ARG A 69 -2.33 -18.36 -1.01
C ARG A 69 -2.46 -16.85 -1.27
N ALA A 70 -3.36 -16.16 -0.56
CA ALA A 70 -3.51 -14.70 -0.63
C ALA A 70 -2.36 -13.96 0.08
N GLN A 71 -1.66 -14.62 1.02
CA GLN A 71 -0.50 -14.07 1.72
C GLN A 71 0.84 -14.33 1.02
N ALA A 72 0.87 -15.22 0.05
CA ALA A 72 2.04 -15.51 -0.75
C ALA A 72 1.67 -15.50 -2.23
N SER A 73 1.81 -14.36 -2.88
CA SER A 73 1.97 -14.34 -4.34
C SER A 73 3.38 -14.84 -4.65
N PRO A 74 3.54 -16.08 -5.17
CA PRO A 74 4.87 -16.67 -5.41
C PRO A 74 5.71 -15.88 -6.41
N THR A 75 5.07 -15.02 -7.20
CA THR A 75 5.70 -14.21 -8.25
C THR A 75 6.46 -13.02 -7.69
N GLU A 76 5.96 -12.39 -6.62
CA GLU A 76 6.65 -11.22 -6.01
C GLU A 76 7.96 -11.61 -5.33
N SER A 77 8.04 -12.80 -4.72
CA SER A 77 9.24 -13.28 -4.02
C SER A 77 10.36 -13.70 -4.98
N SER A 78 10.01 -14.31 -6.13
CA SER A 78 10.99 -14.80 -7.12
C SER A 78 11.62 -13.64 -7.92
N ASP A 79 10.84 -12.62 -8.28
CA ASP A 79 11.34 -11.50 -9.07
C ASP A 79 12.18 -10.54 -8.22
N ALA A 80 11.82 -10.33 -6.96
CA ALA A 80 12.63 -9.54 -6.03
C ALA A 80 13.98 -10.21 -5.72
N SER A 81 14.03 -11.54 -5.61
CA SER A 81 15.27 -12.29 -5.34
C SER A 81 16.26 -12.23 -6.50
N ARG A 82 15.79 -12.17 -7.75
CA ARG A 82 16.66 -12.05 -8.94
C ARG A 82 17.59 -10.83 -8.91
N PHE A 83 17.17 -9.77 -8.26
CA PHE A 83 17.90 -8.51 -8.22
C PHE A 83 18.48 -8.19 -6.83
N ALA A 84 18.43 -9.16 -5.89
CA ALA A 84 18.91 -8.96 -4.53
C ALA A 84 20.35 -8.45 -4.50
N ASP A 85 21.25 -9.11 -5.21
CA ASP A 85 22.68 -8.77 -5.21
C ASP A 85 22.94 -7.33 -5.67
N VAL A 86 22.30 -6.88 -6.74
CA VAL A 86 22.48 -5.51 -7.25
C VAL A 86 21.79 -4.48 -6.35
N ILE A 87 20.67 -4.81 -5.73
CA ILE A 87 20.03 -3.93 -4.75
C ILE A 87 20.91 -3.78 -3.52
N ASP A 88 21.51 -4.85 -3.04
CA ASP A 88 22.42 -4.84 -1.90
C ASP A 88 23.74 -4.13 -2.23
N GLU A 89 24.26 -4.25 -3.46
CA GLU A 89 25.39 -3.45 -3.95
C GLU A 89 25.03 -1.96 -3.92
N ALA A 90 23.87 -1.57 -4.48
CA ALA A 90 23.42 -0.19 -4.52
C ALA A 90 23.17 0.38 -3.11
N SER A 91 22.57 -0.42 -2.23
CA SER A 91 22.33 -0.09 -0.83
C SER A 91 23.62 0.27 -0.10
N ARG A 92 24.63 -0.59 -0.18
CA ARG A 92 25.94 -0.35 0.42
C ARG A 92 26.67 0.84 -0.20
N THR A 93 26.66 0.96 -1.53
CA THR A 93 27.38 2.01 -2.27
C THR A 93 26.83 3.39 -1.96
N PHE A 94 25.51 3.52 -1.92
CA PHE A 94 24.84 4.81 -1.77
C PHE A 94 24.26 5.04 -0.36
N ARG A 95 24.46 4.10 0.58
CA ARG A 95 23.92 4.18 1.96
C ARG A 95 22.42 4.43 1.99
N ILE A 96 21.68 3.64 1.22
CA ILE A 96 20.22 3.67 1.16
C ILE A 96 19.71 2.34 1.72
N GLN A 97 18.66 2.38 2.52
CA GLN A 97 18.05 1.15 3.04
C GLN A 97 17.55 0.28 1.87
N PRO A 98 17.91 -1.02 1.83
CA PRO A 98 17.55 -1.89 0.72
C PRO A 98 16.03 -2.02 0.55
N GLU A 99 15.26 -1.90 1.64
CA GLU A 99 13.80 -1.89 1.63
C GLU A 99 13.25 -0.68 0.86
N LEU A 100 13.89 0.48 0.93
CA LEU A 100 13.48 1.66 0.18
C LEU A 100 13.73 1.46 -1.32
N LEU A 101 14.90 0.92 -1.70
CA LEU A 101 15.19 0.57 -3.09
C LEU A 101 14.20 -0.45 -3.64
N ARG A 102 13.92 -1.51 -2.89
CA ARG A 102 12.93 -2.53 -3.26
C ARG A 102 11.54 -1.94 -3.43
N ALA A 103 11.11 -1.06 -2.54
CA ALA A 103 9.82 -0.41 -2.62
C ALA A 103 9.67 0.49 -3.86
N VAL A 104 10.73 1.23 -4.22
CA VAL A 104 10.77 2.03 -5.45
C VAL A 104 10.70 1.12 -6.67
N ILE A 105 11.55 0.10 -6.78
CA ILE A 105 11.58 -0.84 -7.92
C ILE A 105 10.21 -1.53 -8.11
N ASP A 106 9.58 -1.95 -7.01
CA ASP A 106 8.27 -2.60 -7.06
C ASP A 106 7.19 -1.67 -7.63
N VAL A 107 7.16 -0.41 -7.19
CA VAL A 107 6.16 0.56 -7.66
C VAL A 107 6.44 1.02 -9.09
N GLU A 108 7.71 1.20 -9.47
CA GLU A 108 8.12 1.70 -10.78
C GLU A 108 7.92 0.68 -11.90
N SER A 109 8.33 -0.57 -11.68
CA SER A 109 8.39 -1.57 -12.75
C SER A 109 7.79 -2.93 -12.38
N ARG A 110 7.46 -3.17 -11.11
CA ARG A 110 7.17 -4.51 -10.57
C ARG A 110 8.30 -5.49 -10.90
N TYR A 111 9.53 -5.03 -10.73
CA TYR A 111 10.75 -5.79 -11.05
C TYR A 111 10.90 -6.16 -12.54
N ASN A 112 10.23 -5.49 -13.47
CA ASN A 112 10.44 -5.71 -14.90
C ASN A 112 11.65 -4.90 -15.41
N PRO A 113 12.78 -5.54 -15.75
CA PRO A 113 13.97 -4.82 -16.21
C PRO A 113 13.82 -4.23 -17.62
N LYS A 114 12.80 -4.66 -18.37
CA LYS A 114 12.49 -4.20 -19.72
C LYS A 114 11.34 -3.20 -19.76
N ALA A 115 10.90 -2.71 -18.60
CA ALA A 115 9.81 -1.73 -18.55
C ALA A 115 10.19 -0.44 -19.27
N VAL A 116 9.27 0.05 -20.09
CA VAL A 116 9.38 1.34 -20.78
C VAL A 116 8.06 2.07 -20.60
N SER A 117 8.10 3.28 -20.04
CA SER A 117 6.90 4.10 -19.90
C SER A 117 6.61 4.93 -21.15
N ASP A 118 5.37 5.42 -21.27
CA ASP A 118 4.97 6.32 -22.37
C ASP A 118 5.80 7.62 -22.40
N LYS A 119 6.36 8.01 -21.24
CA LYS A 119 7.25 9.18 -21.11
C LYS A 119 8.73 8.85 -21.38
N GLY A 120 9.04 7.59 -21.70
CA GLY A 120 10.40 7.12 -21.98
C GLY A 120 11.27 6.82 -20.75
N ALA A 121 10.68 6.62 -19.59
CA ALA A 121 11.39 6.08 -18.42
C ALA A 121 11.71 4.60 -18.63
N LEU A 122 12.87 4.12 -18.16
CA LEU A 122 13.43 2.82 -18.52
C LEU A 122 13.77 1.98 -17.30
N GLY A 123 13.49 0.67 -17.41
CA GLY A 123 14.01 -0.39 -16.56
C GLY A 123 13.43 -0.44 -15.15
N LEU A 124 14.16 -1.11 -14.25
CA LEU A 124 13.70 -1.44 -12.89
C LEU A 124 13.26 -0.23 -12.06
N MET A 125 14.05 0.83 -12.09
CA MET A 125 13.79 2.07 -11.34
C MET A 125 13.20 3.19 -12.20
N GLN A 126 12.76 2.89 -13.43
CA GLN A 126 12.15 3.84 -14.37
C GLN A 126 12.96 5.13 -14.49
N VAL A 127 14.23 4.97 -14.80
CA VAL A 127 15.16 6.10 -14.93
C VAL A 127 14.93 6.82 -16.26
N MET A 128 14.68 8.13 -16.19
CA MET A 128 14.57 8.96 -17.41
C MET A 128 15.93 9.11 -18.10
N PRO A 129 15.99 9.13 -19.45
CA PRO A 129 17.26 9.30 -20.19
C PRO A 129 18.05 10.55 -19.78
N ALA A 130 17.37 11.64 -19.44
CA ALA A 130 18.02 12.86 -18.94
C ALA A 130 18.69 12.63 -17.58
N THR A 131 18.04 11.88 -16.67
CA THR A 131 18.60 11.48 -15.37
C THR A 131 19.77 10.54 -15.55
N ALA A 132 19.68 9.57 -16.45
CA ALA A 132 20.79 8.66 -16.76
C ALA A 132 22.04 9.43 -17.22
N ARG A 133 21.90 10.37 -18.14
CA ARG A 133 23.02 11.23 -18.59
C ARG A 133 23.65 12.04 -17.46
N ARG A 134 22.84 12.51 -16.50
CA ARG A 134 23.32 13.30 -15.36
C ARG A 134 24.06 12.47 -14.32
N PHE A 135 23.66 11.21 -14.11
CA PHE A 135 24.10 10.44 -12.94
C PHE A 135 25.04 9.27 -13.23
N ALA A 136 25.09 8.71 -14.42
CA ALA A 136 26.04 7.62 -14.66
C ALA A 136 26.34 7.35 -16.14
N GLY A 137 25.39 7.54 -17.04
CA GLY A 137 25.45 6.90 -18.35
C GLY A 137 25.33 5.36 -18.22
N GLY A 138 25.19 4.66 -19.31
CA GLY A 138 25.04 3.22 -19.31
C GLY A 138 23.71 2.77 -19.92
N ASP A 139 23.53 1.47 -20.03
CA ASP A 139 22.29 0.88 -20.60
C ASP A 139 21.21 0.79 -19.53
N MET A 140 20.19 1.65 -19.62
CA MET A 140 19.08 1.66 -18.67
C MET A 140 18.15 0.43 -18.76
N LEU A 141 18.35 -0.44 -19.74
CA LEU A 141 17.70 -1.75 -19.80
C LEU A 141 18.58 -2.88 -19.22
N ASN A 142 19.84 -2.56 -18.88
CA ASN A 142 20.68 -3.42 -18.06
C ASN A 142 20.29 -3.23 -16.59
N PRO A 143 19.90 -4.31 -15.85
CA PRO A 143 19.46 -4.20 -14.46
C PRO A 143 20.46 -3.50 -13.54
N ARG A 144 21.74 -3.83 -13.66
CA ARG A 144 22.78 -3.28 -12.78
C ARG A 144 22.99 -1.80 -13.02
N ASP A 145 23.13 -1.39 -14.28
CA ASP A 145 23.28 0.03 -14.64
C ASP A 145 22.08 0.86 -14.20
N ASN A 146 20.88 0.30 -14.38
CA ASN A 146 19.63 0.95 -13.99
C ASN A 146 19.51 1.16 -12.49
N VAL A 147 19.73 0.10 -11.70
CA VAL A 147 19.61 0.16 -10.23
C VAL A 147 20.67 1.09 -9.64
N LEU A 148 21.92 0.99 -10.08
CA LEU A 148 23.00 1.88 -9.59
C LEU A 148 22.75 3.35 -9.96
N THR A 149 22.23 3.62 -11.16
CA THR A 149 21.92 4.99 -11.61
C THR A 149 20.72 5.55 -10.83
N GLY A 150 19.64 4.76 -10.71
CA GLY A 150 18.47 5.16 -9.94
C GLY A 150 18.76 5.38 -8.46
N ALA A 151 19.57 4.50 -7.86
CA ALA A 151 20.01 4.65 -6.47
C ALA A 151 20.89 5.89 -6.26
N ARG A 152 21.79 6.19 -7.19
CA ARG A 152 22.59 7.42 -7.15
C ARG A 152 21.71 8.66 -7.20
N TYR A 153 20.71 8.69 -8.07
CA TYR A 153 19.75 9.79 -8.11
C TYR A 153 18.93 9.86 -6.82
N LEU A 154 18.46 8.73 -6.30
CA LEU A 154 17.72 8.69 -5.04
C LEU A 154 18.57 9.20 -3.86
N ARG A 155 19.87 8.86 -3.80
CA ARG A 155 20.80 9.40 -2.79
C ARG A 155 20.95 10.91 -2.91
N PHE A 156 21.17 11.41 -4.13
CA PHE A 156 21.21 12.85 -4.36
C PHE A 156 19.95 13.56 -3.83
N LEU A 157 18.79 12.98 -4.03
CA LEU A 157 17.53 13.55 -3.52
C LEU A 157 17.41 13.45 -2.00
N LEU A 158 17.83 12.33 -1.39
CA LEU A 158 17.88 12.19 0.06
C LEU A 158 18.81 13.25 0.70
N ASP A 159 19.99 13.49 0.09
CA ASP A 159 20.91 14.54 0.56
C ASP A 159 20.27 15.94 0.41
N LEU A 160 19.62 16.21 -0.72
CA LEU A 160 18.95 17.49 -1.00
C LEU A 160 17.84 17.79 -0.01
N PHE A 161 17.06 16.76 0.37
CA PHE A 161 15.90 16.88 1.27
C PHE A 161 16.22 16.40 2.71
N LYS A 162 17.49 16.28 3.09
CA LYS A 162 17.93 15.99 4.47
C LYS A 162 17.32 14.69 5.02
N ASP A 163 17.35 13.63 4.20
CA ASP A 163 16.79 12.31 4.47
C ASP A 163 15.26 12.29 4.72
N ASP A 164 14.54 13.35 4.32
CA ASP A 164 13.08 13.31 4.25
C ASP A 164 12.66 12.40 3.10
N VAL A 165 12.24 11.18 3.45
CA VAL A 165 11.84 10.15 2.48
C VAL A 165 10.61 10.56 1.67
N GLU A 166 9.66 11.26 2.29
CA GLU A 166 8.43 11.67 1.60
C GLU A 166 8.72 12.70 0.49
N LEU A 167 9.51 13.74 0.81
CA LEU A 167 9.95 14.72 -0.17
C LEU A 167 10.87 14.14 -1.22
N THR A 168 11.75 13.20 -0.84
CA THR A 168 12.62 12.46 -1.75
C THR A 168 11.82 11.69 -2.80
N LEU A 169 10.81 10.93 -2.38
CA LEU A 169 9.93 10.18 -3.27
C LEU A 169 9.12 11.10 -4.18
N ALA A 170 8.63 12.21 -3.63
CA ALA A 170 7.93 13.22 -4.44
C ALA A 170 8.84 13.80 -5.54
N ALA A 171 10.10 14.06 -5.19
CA ALA A 171 11.09 14.58 -6.14
C ALA A 171 11.55 13.50 -7.14
N TYR A 172 11.64 12.25 -6.72
CA TYR A 172 11.96 11.16 -7.62
C TYR A 172 10.95 11.04 -8.77
N ASN A 173 9.66 11.16 -8.43
CA ASN A 173 8.57 11.09 -9.40
C ASN A 173 8.36 12.39 -10.21
N ALA A 174 8.41 13.55 -9.56
CA ALA A 174 8.04 14.84 -10.16
C ALA A 174 9.25 15.71 -10.57
N GLY A 175 10.45 15.31 -10.21
CA GLY A 175 11.67 16.12 -10.27
C GLY A 175 11.84 17.05 -9.06
N GLU A 176 13.10 17.27 -8.64
CA GLU A 176 13.43 18.07 -7.46
C GLU A 176 12.91 19.51 -7.53
N ASN A 177 12.92 20.10 -8.72
CA ASN A 177 12.42 21.47 -8.89
C ASN A 177 10.91 21.61 -8.64
N ALA A 178 10.12 20.55 -8.84
CA ALA A 178 8.69 20.59 -8.54
C ALA A 178 8.45 20.67 -7.03
N VAL A 179 9.22 19.93 -6.23
CA VAL A 179 9.17 19.96 -4.76
C VAL A 179 9.66 21.32 -4.21
N ILE A 180 10.76 21.84 -4.77
CA ILE A 180 11.30 23.16 -4.38
C ILE A 180 10.28 24.26 -4.66
N ARG A 181 9.71 24.29 -5.87
CA ARG A 181 8.64 25.28 -6.22
C ARG A 181 7.38 25.13 -5.39
N ALA A 182 7.08 23.93 -4.90
CA ALA A 182 5.98 23.70 -3.98
C ALA A 182 6.28 24.13 -2.53
N GLY A 183 7.43 24.76 -2.28
CA GLY A 183 7.85 25.21 -0.94
C GLY A 183 8.21 24.04 -0.03
N TYR A 184 8.97 23.07 -0.54
CA TYR A 184 9.38 21.86 0.17
C TYR A 184 8.17 21.08 0.72
N ARG A 185 7.21 20.84 -0.16
CA ARG A 185 6.02 20.01 0.10
C ARG A 185 5.78 19.09 -1.10
N VAL A 186 5.03 18.02 -0.88
CA VAL A 186 4.59 17.14 -1.98
C VAL A 186 3.77 17.97 -2.98
N PRO A 187 4.17 18.05 -4.25
CA PRO A 187 3.46 18.83 -5.25
C PRO A 187 2.04 18.32 -5.46
N SER A 188 1.10 19.24 -5.77
CA SER A 188 -0.30 18.91 -6.07
C SER A 188 -0.49 18.28 -7.46
N LEU A 189 0.45 17.45 -7.89
CA LEU A 189 0.38 16.68 -9.13
C LEU A 189 -0.35 15.36 -8.86
N PRO A 190 -1.39 15.00 -9.62
CA PRO A 190 -2.19 13.79 -9.38
C PRO A 190 -1.33 12.52 -9.32
N GLU A 191 -0.38 12.37 -10.24
CA GLU A 191 0.53 11.23 -10.29
C GLU A 191 1.38 11.13 -9.01
N THR A 192 2.01 12.23 -8.58
CA THR A 192 2.88 12.27 -7.41
C THR A 192 2.12 12.01 -6.11
N ARG A 193 0.90 12.53 -6.00
CA ARG A 193 0.02 12.31 -4.86
C ARG A 193 -0.42 10.85 -4.70
N LEU A 194 -0.45 10.08 -5.78
CA LEU A 194 -0.71 8.64 -5.76
C LEU A 194 0.58 7.84 -5.56
N TYR A 195 1.69 8.30 -6.13
CA TYR A 195 2.98 7.62 -6.07
C TYR A 195 3.56 7.56 -4.66
N VAL A 196 3.69 8.70 -4.01
CA VAL A 196 4.34 8.82 -2.70
C VAL A 196 3.73 7.87 -1.65
N PRO A 197 2.41 7.89 -1.38
CA PRO A 197 1.84 6.97 -0.39
C PRO A 197 1.95 5.50 -0.80
N ARG A 198 1.97 5.19 -2.10
CA ARG A 198 2.14 3.83 -2.59
C ARG A 198 3.53 3.28 -2.25
N VAL A 199 4.59 4.05 -2.52
CA VAL A 199 5.96 3.64 -2.18
C VAL A 199 6.15 3.57 -0.67
N LEU A 200 5.68 4.55 0.08
CA LEU A 200 5.77 4.54 1.55
C LEU A 200 5.06 3.34 2.17
N ALA A 201 3.91 2.94 1.64
CA ALA A 201 3.19 1.76 2.13
C ALA A 201 3.98 0.46 1.86
N ARG A 202 4.63 0.34 0.70
CA ARG A 202 5.52 -0.80 0.37
C ARG A 202 6.74 -0.83 1.29
N TYR A 203 7.40 0.31 1.43
CA TYR A 203 8.58 0.47 2.25
C TYR A 203 8.33 0.08 3.72
N ARG A 204 7.28 0.63 4.35
CA ARG A 204 6.90 0.28 5.72
C ARG A 204 6.59 -1.19 5.91
N ARG A 205 5.96 -1.82 4.93
CA ARG A 205 5.65 -3.25 4.95
C ARG A 205 6.90 -4.11 4.92
N MET A 206 7.88 -3.74 4.10
CA MET A 206 9.16 -4.44 4.01
C MET A 206 9.98 -4.29 5.29
N LEU A 207 9.98 -3.10 5.91
CA LEU A 207 10.62 -2.89 7.22
C LEU A 207 9.99 -3.72 8.35
N ALA A 208 8.69 -3.98 8.28
CA ALA A 208 7.99 -4.78 9.30
C ALA A 208 8.17 -6.29 9.11
N ALA A 209 8.67 -6.74 7.96
CA ALA A 209 8.85 -8.14 7.61
C ALA A 209 10.30 -8.65 7.80
N GLY A 210 11.27 -7.76 8.01
CA GLY A 210 12.69 -8.06 8.26
C GLY A 210 13.04 -7.86 9.72
#